data_799a93828ace199cc4af5a04228b2f15
#
_entry.id   799a93828ace199cc4af5a04228b2f15
#
_cell.length_a   1.000
_cell.length_b   1.000
_cell.length_c   1.000
_cell.angle_alpha   90.00
_cell.angle_beta   90.00
_cell.angle_gamma   90.00
#
_symmetry.space_group_name_H-M   'P 1'
#
loop_
_entity.id
_entity.type
_entity.pdbx_description
1 polymer ?
#
loop_
_entity_poly.entity_id
_entity_poly.type
_entity_poly.pdbx_seq_one_letter_code
_entity_poly.pdbx_strand_id
1 'polypeptide(L)'
;MNLTEIFVNRLAKDSKVVTIDSLFNEDKVKKTQYAPPYQRNYVWDGEKATYFLESILIGTEIPPLIFFRNKKGAEIIDGRQRYETILKFLNGELRLSKAGLKKLDVLNIDKKTFGSLPEQLKNDFLDTKLRVIEFSFASYDGLTQLDEDSVKQEIFKRYNSGITPLKNLEIDKAIYFDDDLNLFFKEKLKDLKLHEQFDRLFKYEDKKVEVLLQKIRQLLVIHKIPIKYYSKAKQKITDKYYDLLSSQIRSDQFEDLFVSFKKKLDILDEIRMAVDNKEMPYNRLMSEVLFWAFSILEDNAIQLPKKNSTELTEFSKHILNNLRAFAMVRSSFSQQIIDRYNVMACYIEKVYGINKNLYIETNEQFKHKNYELNQVKHGGTTNYQELRINKPEPTTYTIDDICRLMARSRFLVRPPYQREEVINRKKSSEIIESLLLGIKLPPIFIFKSKDGISEVIDGQQRILSILAFLGRKYLNEEGQMVKSNKDGFALLLKDSILTDLNGKCFAQLDEDLQDKITSFDLWVIEINEKNNPDFEPLDLFIRLNNKPYPIKDDTFEMWNSYLDRDLINTI
;
A
#
# COMPACT_ATOMS: atom_id res chain seq x y z
N MET A 1 19.66 -9.99 33.82
CA MET A 1 20.90 -9.58 33.10
C MET A 1 20.61 -8.33 32.27
N ASN A 2 21.62 -7.48 31.95
CA ASN A 2 21.35 -6.30 31.10
C ASN A 2 21.11 -6.73 29.65
N LEU A 3 20.05 -6.22 29.01
CA LEU A 3 19.72 -6.53 27.60
C LEU A 3 20.88 -6.20 26.65
N THR A 4 21.62 -5.13 26.88
CA THR A 4 22.80 -4.76 26.08
C THR A 4 23.82 -5.89 26.05
N GLU A 5 24.18 -6.44 27.22
CA GLU A 5 25.11 -7.55 27.33
C GLU A 5 24.63 -8.80 26.58
N ILE A 6 23.33 -9.10 26.68
CA ILE A 6 22.74 -10.25 25.98
C ILE A 6 22.83 -10.08 24.48
N PHE A 7 22.43 -8.91 23.95
CA PHE A 7 22.42 -8.65 22.51
C PHE A 7 23.80 -8.60 21.87
N VAL A 8 24.80 -8.08 22.62
CA VAL A 8 26.17 -7.93 22.13
C VAL A 8 26.96 -9.24 22.25
N ASN A 9 26.85 -9.94 23.38
CA ASN A 9 27.77 -11.01 23.73
C ASN A 9 27.17 -12.41 23.73
N ARG A 10 25.83 -12.55 23.79
CA ARG A 10 25.20 -13.85 24.00
C ARG A 10 24.16 -14.24 22.93
N LEU A 11 23.71 -13.30 22.13
CA LEU A 11 22.71 -13.56 21.10
C LEU A 11 23.38 -13.98 19.80
N ALA A 12 23.29 -15.26 19.46
CA ALA A 12 23.67 -15.78 18.16
C ALA A 12 22.59 -15.40 17.12
N LYS A 13 23.01 -15.04 15.92
CA LYS A 13 22.17 -14.59 14.81
C LYS A 13 22.57 -15.35 13.56
N ASP A 14 21.67 -16.18 13.06
CA ASP A 14 21.87 -16.95 11.84
C ASP A 14 20.86 -16.53 10.78
N SER A 15 21.23 -16.65 9.53
CA SER A 15 20.41 -16.30 8.40
C SER A 15 20.57 -17.32 7.30
N LYS A 16 19.49 -17.97 6.96
CA LYS A 16 19.48 -19.04 5.98
C LYS A 16 18.34 -18.90 4.97
N VAL A 17 18.54 -19.49 3.82
CA VAL A 17 17.54 -19.63 2.77
C VAL A 17 17.12 -21.09 2.73
N VAL A 18 15.82 -21.36 2.83
CA VAL A 18 15.25 -22.70 2.85
C VAL A 18 14.05 -22.77 1.91
N THR A 19 13.84 -23.92 1.25
CA THR A 19 12.64 -24.12 0.43
C THR A 19 11.41 -24.32 1.31
N ILE A 20 10.23 -24.03 0.76
CA ILE A 20 8.96 -24.31 1.45
C ILE A 20 8.88 -25.79 1.83
N ASP A 21 9.20 -26.69 0.91
CA ASP A 21 9.23 -28.13 1.17
C ASP A 21 10.10 -28.47 2.40
N SER A 22 11.33 -27.94 2.43
CA SER A 22 12.24 -28.17 3.56
C SER A 22 11.75 -27.58 4.87
N LEU A 23 11.12 -26.38 4.85
CA LEU A 23 10.68 -25.69 6.07
C LEU A 23 9.40 -26.30 6.65
N PHE A 24 8.50 -26.79 5.78
CA PHE A 24 7.17 -27.28 6.17
C PHE A 24 7.08 -28.82 6.18
N ASN A 25 8.23 -29.52 6.23
CA ASN A 25 8.18 -30.96 6.48
C ASN A 25 7.61 -31.27 7.88
N GLU A 26 7.02 -32.45 8.03
CA GLU A 26 6.32 -32.83 9.27
C GLU A 26 7.14 -32.69 10.54
N ASP A 27 8.44 -33.05 10.48
CA ASP A 27 9.32 -33.01 11.65
C ASP A 27 9.62 -31.59 12.10
N LYS A 28 9.79 -30.66 11.17
CA LYS A 28 10.02 -29.24 11.49
C LYS A 28 8.75 -28.56 11.95
N VAL A 29 7.61 -28.84 11.31
CA VAL A 29 6.31 -28.29 11.72
C VAL A 29 5.99 -28.70 13.15
N LYS A 30 6.18 -29.99 13.53
CA LYS A 30 5.97 -30.47 14.91
C LYS A 30 6.87 -29.78 15.94
N LYS A 31 8.07 -29.34 15.55
CA LYS A 31 9.06 -28.67 16.41
C LYS A 31 8.97 -27.13 16.36
N THR A 32 8.01 -26.60 15.61
CA THR A 32 7.82 -25.15 15.44
C THR A 32 6.59 -24.67 16.19
N GLN A 33 6.79 -23.83 17.19
CA GLN A 33 5.71 -23.11 17.84
C GLN A 33 5.36 -21.87 17.00
N TYR A 34 4.43 -22.00 16.06
CA TYR A 34 4.04 -20.91 15.16
C TYR A 34 2.94 -20.01 15.71
N ALA A 35 2.24 -20.41 16.76
CA ALA A 35 1.14 -19.66 17.39
C ALA A 35 1.41 -19.44 18.90
N PRO A 36 2.46 -18.68 19.26
CA PRO A 36 2.70 -18.39 20.66
C PRO A 36 1.57 -17.53 21.25
N PRO A 37 1.21 -17.70 22.53
CA PRO A 37 0.04 -17.06 23.16
C PRO A 37 0.04 -15.54 23.10
N TYR A 38 1.19 -14.92 23.06
CA TYR A 38 1.34 -13.47 23.00
C TYR A 38 1.17 -12.86 21.61
N GLN A 39 1.07 -13.69 20.56
CA GLN A 39 0.80 -13.20 19.21
C GLN A 39 -0.67 -13.29 18.88
N ARG A 40 -1.18 -12.27 18.17
CA ARG A 40 -2.57 -12.24 17.68
C ARG A 40 -2.91 -13.48 16.87
N ASN A 41 -4.15 -13.91 16.92
CA ASN A 41 -4.66 -15.02 16.15
C ASN A 41 -4.55 -14.78 14.63
N TYR A 42 -4.76 -15.86 13.85
CA TYR A 42 -4.83 -15.75 12.41
C TYR A 42 -6.01 -14.86 11.99
N VAL A 43 -5.73 -13.81 11.21
CA VAL A 43 -6.71 -12.78 10.86
C VAL A 43 -6.81 -12.52 9.34
N TRP A 44 -6.00 -13.22 8.52
CA TRP A 44 -6.08 -13.04 7.08
C TRP A 44 -7.35 -13.68 6.53
N ASP A 45 -8.11 -12.91 5.74
CA ASP A 45 -9.23 -13.42 4.94
C ASP A 45 -8.74 -14.14 3.69
N GLY A 46 -9.65 -14.79 2.97
CA GLY A 46 -9.33 -15.58 1.78
C GLY A 46 -8.73 -14.74 0.64
N GLU A 47 -9.09 -13.47 0.51
CA GLU A 47 -8.51 -12.58 -0.52
C GLU A 47 -7.04 -12.31 -0.23
N LYS A 48 -6.70 -11.95 0.98
CA LYS A 48 -5.34 -11.63 1.40
C LYS A 48 -4.43 -12.84 1.43
N ALA A 49 -4.94 -13.95 1.96
CA ALA A 49 -4.22 -15.22 1.96
C ALA A 49 -3.88 -15.65 0.52
N THR A 50 -4.84 -15.53 -0.40
CA THR A 50 -4.63 -15.85 -1.83
C THR A 50 -3.64 -14.91 -2.48
N TYR A 51 -3.72 -13.61 -2.22
CA TYR A 51 -2.78 -12.63 -2.77
C TYR A 51 -1.33 -12.89 -2.34
N PHE A 52 -1.14 -13.31 -1.09
CA PHE A 52 0.16 -13.75 -0.59
C PHE A 52 0.63 -15.05 -1.25
N LEU A 53 -0.24 -16.07 -1.40
CA LEU A 53 0.09 -17.32 -2.10
C LEU A 53 0.39 -17.08 -3.58
N GLU A 54 -0.34 -16.19 -4.25
CA GLU A 54 -0.04 -15.74 -5.60
C GLU A 54 1.37 -15.13 -5.67
N SER A 55 1.74 -14.30 -4.68
CA SER A 55 3.08 -13.70 -4.62
C SER A 55 4.18 -14.76 -4.55
N ILE A 56 3.96 -15.87 -3.83
CA ILE A 56 4.88 -17.03 -3.82
C ILE A 56 4.96 -17.66 -5.21
N LEU A 57 3.81 -17.95 -5.82
CA LEU A 57 3.73 -18.63 -7.12
C LEU A 57 4.40 -17.83 -8.25
N ILE A 58 4.21 -16.51 -8.30
CA ILE A 58 4.88 -15.66 -9.30
C ILE A 58 6.34 -15.35 -8.95
N GLY A 59 6.86 -15.88 -7.83
CA GLY A 59 8.27 -15.76 -7.45
C GLY A 59 8.65 -14.40 -6.87
N THR A 60 7.69 -13.61 -6.36
CA THR A 60 8.06 -12.39 -5.62
C THR A 60 8.75 -12.76 -4.31
N GLU A 61 9.63 -11.90 -3.85
CA GLU A 61 10.28 -12.10 -2.56
C GLU A 61 9.28 -11.94 -1.41
N ILE A 62 9.40 -12.82 -0.44
CA ILE A 62 8.59 -12.80 0.78
C ILE A 62 9.47 -12.22 1.91
N PRO A 63 8.95 -11.28 2.71
CA PRO A 63 9.68 -10.81 3.88
C PRO A 63 10.12 -11.98 4.77
N PRO A 64 11.32 -11.95 5.36
CA PRO A 64 11.87 -13.07 6.11
C PRO A 64 10.97 -13.51 7.27
N LEU A 65 10.97 -14.82 7.54
CA LEU A 65 10.40 -15.35 8.76
C LEU A 65 11.42 -15.26 9.89
N ILE A 66 11.03 -14.75 11.03
CA ILE A 66 11.90 -14.54 12.18
C ILE A 66 11.60 -15.57 13.24
N PHE A 67 12.59 -16.37 13.57
CA PHE A 67 12.49 -17.44 14.57
C PHE A 67 13.39 -17.14 15.78
N PHE A 68 12.98 -17.63 16.92
CA PHE A 68 13.83 -17.78 18.09
C PHE A 68 13.93 -19.28 18.40
N ARG A 69 15.16 -19.80 18.42
CA ARG A 69 15.42 -21.20 18.76
C ARG A 69 15.80 -21.32 20.22
N ASN A 70 15.06 -22.15 20.93
CA ASN A 70 15.35 -22.53 22.32
C ASN A 70 15.45 -24.05 22.48
N LYS A 71 15.61 -24.52 23.71
CA LYS A 71 15.72 -25.96 24.02
C LYS A 71 14.49 -26.78 23.63
N LYS A 72 13.30 -26.16 23.46
CA LYS A 72 12.04 -26.81 23.11
C LYS A 72 11.80 -26.88 21.60
N GLY A 73 12.53 -26.08 20.81
CA GLY A 73 12.35 -26.00 19.37
C GLY A 73 12.50 -24.60 18.81
N ALA A 74 11.85 -24.33 17.70
CA ALA A 74 11.81 -23.02 17.09
C ALA A 74 10.47 -22.33 17.38
N GLU A 75 10.49 -21.06 17.72
CA GLU A 75 9.31 -20.23 17.96
C GLU A 75 9.28 -19.08 16.98
N ILE A 76 8.14 -18.81 16.32
CA ILE A 76 8.02 -17.71 15.38
C ILE A 76 7.87 -16.40 16.15
N ILE A 77 8.79 -15.47 15.90
CA ILE A 77 8.75 -14.11 16.45
C ILE A 77 8.02 -13.15 15.50
N ASP A 78 8.34 -13.20 14.20
CA ASP A 78 7.59 -12.48 13.16
C ASP A 78 7.32 -13.38 11.95
N GLY A 79 6.18 -13.13 11.30
CA GLY A 79 5.76 -13.89 10.12
C GLY A 79 4.72 -14.97 10.40
N ARG A 80 4.07 -15.01 11.57
CA ARG A 80 3.02 -15.99 11.92
C ARG A 80 1.96 -16.09 10.84
N GLN A 81 1.38 -14.99 10.39
CA GLN A 81 0.31 -15.00 9.36
C GLN A 81 0.80 -15.65 8.06
N ARG A 82 2.02 -15.35 7.65
CA ARG A 82 2.66 -15.93 6.44
C ARG A 82 2.89 -17.42 6.59
N TYR A 83 3.47 -17.84 7.71
CA TYR A 83 3.73 -19.27 8.01
C TYR A 83 2.43 -20.07 8.07
N GLU A 84 1.43 -19.57 8.82
CA GLU A 84 0.14 -20.23 8.98
C GLU A 84 -0.65 -20.31 7.67
N THR A 85 -0.55 -19.28 6.79
CA THR A 85 -1.16 -19.31 5.46
C THR A 85 -0.55 -20.41 4.58
N ILE A 86 0.77 -20.52 4.56
CA ILE A 86 1.46 -21.60 3.81
C ILE A 86 1.04 -22.95 4.36
N LEU A 87 1.07 -23.14 5.67
CA LEU A 87 0.71 -24.40 6.32
C LEU A 87 -0.74 -24.82 6.00
N LYS A 88 -1.71 -23.90 6.15
CA LYS A 88 -3.12 -24.15 5.82
C LYS A 88 -3.33 -24.49 4.36
N PHE A 89 -2.57 -23.85 3.46
CA PHE A 89 -2.66 -24.14 2.03
C PHE A 89 -2.12 -25.52 1.71
N LEU A 90 -0.95 -25.90 2.24
CA LEU A 90 -0.37 -27.23 2.08
C LEU A 90 -1.30 -28.34 2.61
N ASN A 91 -1.95 -28.10 3.74
CA ASN A 91 -2.93 -29.02 4.35
C ASN A 91 -4.27 -29.07 3.60
N GLY A 92 -4.49 -28.24 2.57
CA GLY A 92 -5.76 -28.17 1.84
C GLY A 92 -6.91 -27.46 2.57
N GLU A 93 -6.62 -26.83 3.71
CA GLU A 93 -7.60 -26.08 4.50
C GLU A 93 -7.96 -24.72 3.87
N LEU A 94 -7.11 -24.20 2.96
CA LEU A 94 -7.28 -22.93 2.29
C LEU A 94 -7.50 -23.14 0.78
N ARG A 95 -8.51 -22.43 0.23
CA ARG A 95 -8.80 -22.38 -1.21
C ARG A 95 -8.46 -21.02 -1.77
N LEU A 96 -7.90 -20.98 -2.97
CA LEU A 96 -7.60 -19.73 -3.65
C LEU A 96 -8.89 -18.96 -3.96
N SER A 97 -8.90 -17.68 -3.63
CA SER A 97 -10.02 -16.76 -3.87
C SER A 97 -9.81 -16.00 -5.18
N LYS A 98 -10.83 -15.93 -6.04
CA LYS A 98 -10.77 -15.13 -7.27
C LYS A 98 -10.40 -13.66 -7.01
N ALA A 99 -10.88 -13.09 -5.92
CA ALA A 99 -10.57 -11.70 -5.55
C ALA A 99 -9.10 -11.48 -5.19
N GLY A 100 -8.43 -12.51 -4.65
CA GLY A 100 -7.01 -12.47 -4.28
C GLY A 100 -6.05 -12.72 -5.44
N LEU A 101 -6.49 -13.37 -6.52
CA LEU A 101 -5.71 -13.56 -7.74
C LEU A 101 -5.71 -12.27 -8.56
N LYS A 102 -4.52 -11.75 -8.88
CA LYS A 102 -4.35 -10.49 -9.64
C LYS A 102 -3.62 -10.72 -10.97
N LYS A 103 -2.64 -11.61 -10.99
CA LYS A 103 -1.86 -12.00 -12.18
C LYS A 103 -2.16 -13.41 -12.64
N LEU A 104 -2.44 -14.33 -11.70
CA LEU A 104 -2.70 -15.73 -11.99
C LEU A 104 -4.19 -16.07 -12.16
N ASP A 105 -5.10 -15.09 -12.16
CA ASP A 105 -6.52 -15.30 -12.45
C ASP A 105 -6.76 -15.87 -13.87
N VAL A 106 -5.89 -15.56 -14.82
CA VAL A 106 -5.88 -16.11 -16.19
C VAL A 106 -5.72 -17.64 -16.23
N LEU A 107 -5.10 -18.25 -15.20
CA LEU A 107 -4.88 -19.69 -15.13
C LEU A 107 -6.10 -20.48 -14.63
N ASN A 108 -7.20 -19.82 -14.30
CA ASN A 108 -8.43 -20.41 -13.77
C ASN A 108 -8.19 -21.36 -12.58
N ILE A 109 -7.32 -20.92 -11.66
CA ILE A 109 -6.96 -21.68 -10.44
C ILE A 109 -7.76 -21.24 -9.21
N ASP A 110 -8.78 -20.39 -9.37
CA ASP A 110 -9.68 -20.01 -8.30
C ASP A 110 -10.38 -21.24 -7.69
N LYS A 111 -10.68 -21.18 -6.39
CA LYS A 111 -11.25 -22.25 -5.59
C LYS A 111 -10.39 -23.53 -5.46
N LYS A 112 -9.21 -23.60 -6.09
CA LYS A 112 -8.30 -24.73 -5.92
C LYS A 112 -7.60 -24.70 -4.58
N THR A 113 -7.39 -25.88 -4.01
CA THR A 113 -6.49 -26.15 -2.89
C THR A 113 -5.10 -26.52 -3.45
N PHE A 114 -4.07 -26.56 -2.60
CA PHE A 114 -2.73 -26.97 -3.02
C PHE A 114 -2.75 -28.32 -3.77
N GLY A 115 -3.42 -29.35 -3.21
CA GLY A 115 -3.52 -30.69 -3.81
C GLY A 115 -4.16 -30.71 -5.20
N SER A 116 -5.01 -29.74 -5.52
CA SER A 116 -5.72 -29.65 -6.81
C SER A 116 -5.05 -28.73 -7.84
N LEU A 117 -3.90 -28.11 -7.50
CA LEU A 117 -3.12 -27.32 -8.44
C LEU A 117 -2.48 -28.22 -9.54
N PRO A 118 -2.19 -27.65 -10.73
CA PRO A 118 -1.31 -28.28 -11.70
C PRO A 118 0.05 -28.63 -11.07
N GLU A 119 0.64 -29.76 -11.50
CA GLU A 119 1.86 -30.28 -10.89
C GLU A 119 3.03 -29.28 -10.93
N GLN A 120 3.18 -28.57 -12.04
CA GLN A 120 4.19 -27.54 -12.18
C GLN A 120 4.06 -26.45 -11.10
N LEU A 121 2.83 -25.97 -10.83
CA LEU A 121 2.60 -24.95 -9.81
C LEU A 121 2.89 -25.47 -8.40
N LYS A 122 2.62 -26.76 -8.14
CA LYS A 122 2.97 -27.40 -6.86
C LYS A 122 4.48 -27.44 -6.66
N ASN A 123 5.21 -27.90 -7.66
CA ASN A 123 6.66 -28.01 -7.60
C ASN A 123 7.30 -26.63 -7.43
N ASP A 124 6.90 -25.65 -8.23
CA ASP A 124 7.39 -24.28 -8.13
C ASP A 124 7.08 -23.63 -6.77
N PHE A 125 5.92 -23.97 -6.18
CA PHE A 125 5.57 -23.52 -4.82
C PHE A 125 6.47 -24.15 -3.77
N LEU A 126 6.68 -25.45 -3.81
CA LEU A 126 7.53 -26.18 -2.86
C LEU A 126 9.00 -25.78 -2.95
N ASP A 127 9.49 -25.54 -4.17
CA ASP A 127 10.87 -25.11 -4.44
C ASP A 127 11.12 -23.64 -4.12
N THR A 128 10.05 -22.87 -3.84
CA THR A 128 10.21 -21.45 -3.50
C THR A 128 11.05 -21.28 -2.25
N LYS A 129 12.12 -20.50 -2.38
CA LYS A 129 13.06 -20.19 -1.31
C LYS A 129 12.52 -19.11 -0.39
N LEU A 130 12.43 -19.40 0.89
CA LEU A 130 12.08 -18.48 1.96
C LEU A 130 13.31 -18.12 2.77
N ARG A 131 13.40 -16.84 3.20
CA ARG A 131 14.42 -16.41 4.12
C ARG A 131 13.97 -16.64 5.54
N VAL A 132 14.89 -17.19 6.33
CA VAL A 132 14.72 -17.39 7.76
C VAL A 132 15.86 -16.69 8.48
N ILE A 133 15.51 -15.82 9.41
CA ILE A 133 16.45 -15.25 10.38
C ILE A 133 16.17 -15.95 11.71
N GLU A 134 17.18 -16.60 12.23
CA GLU A 134 17.08 -17.38 13.45
C GLU A 134 17.94 -16.75 14.54
N PHE A 135 17.35 -16.48 15.68
CA PHE A 135 18.02 -16.03 16.88
C PHE A 135 18.09 -17.17 17.90
N SER A 136 19.18 -17.27 18.62
CA SER A 136 19.34 -18.21 19.72
C SER A 136 20.34 -17.68 20.74
N PHE A 137 20.33 -18.21 21.94
CA PHE A 137 21.43 -17.93 22.87
C PHE A 137 22.62 -18.85 22.59
N ALA A 138 23.82 -18.29 22.57
CA ALA A 138 25.07 -19.03 22.50
C ALA A 138 25.26 -19.91 23.74
N SER A 139 24.85 -19.42 24.92
CA SER A 139 24.76 -20.16 26.18
C SER A 139 23.56 -19.67 26.97
N TYR A 140 22.93 -20.58 27.70
CA TYR A 140 21.80 -20.27 28.61
C TYR A 140 22.26 -20.02 30.06
N ASP A 141 23.56 -20.04 30.33
CA ASP A 141 24.08 -19.90 31.68
C ASP A 141 23.76 -18.52 32.28
N GLY A 142 23.08 -18.53 33.41
CA GLY A 142 22.66 -17.31 34.12
C GLY A 142 21.51 -16.54 33.44
N LEU A 143 20.92 -17.05 32.35
CA LEU A 143 19.74 -16.45 31.71
C LEU A 143 18.46 -17.02 32.30
N THR A 144 17.50 -16.15 32.56
CA THR A 144 16.15 -16.48 33.02
C THR A 144 15.16 -16.55 31.85
N GLN A 145 13.99 -17.10 32.09
CA GLN A 145 12.91 -17.06 31.10
C GLN A 145 12.46 -15.61 30.79
N LEU A 146 12.53 -14.72 31.78
CA LEU A 146 12.22 -13.29 31.57
C LEU A 146 13.23 -12.62 30.64
N ASP A 147 14.52 -13.00 30.71
CA ASP A 147 15.53 -12.50 29.77
C ASP A 147 15.23 -12.99 28.35
N GLU A 148 14.83 -14.26 28.17
CA GLU A 148 14.44 -14.80 26.86
C GLU A 148 13.22 -14.06 26.30
N ASP A 149 12.19 -13.85 27.10
CA ASP A 149 10.97 -13.16 26.67
C ASP A 149 11.25 -11.69 26.32
N SER A 150 12.09 -11.00 27.09
CA SER A 150 12.51 -9.62 26.81
C SER A 150 13.29 -9.51 25.49
N VAL A 151 14.16 -10.48 25.20
CA VAL A 151 14.90 -10.53 23.93
C VAL A 151 13.95 -10.76 22.76
N LYS A 152 13.01 -11.70 22.87
CA LYS A 152 12.00 -11.98 21.84
C LYS A 152 11.14 -10.74 21.57
N GLN A 153 10.71 -10.04 22.60
CA GLN A 153 9.93 -8.81 22.51
C GLN A 153 10.70 -7.71 21.75
N GLU A 154 11.96 -7.51 22.07
CA GLU A 154 12.79 -6.50 21.42
C GLU A 154 13.05 -6.86 19.94
N ILE A 155 13.30 -8.14 19.61
CA ILE A 155 13.40 -8.62 18.23
C ILE A 155 12.11 -8.34 17.48
N PHE A 156 10.94 -8.71 18.04
CA PHE A 156 9.64 -8.46 17.43
C PHE A 156 9.41 -6.97 17.15
N LYS A 157 9.69 -6.12 18.13
CA LYS A 157 9.59 -4.66 18.01
C LYS A 157 10.44 -4.15 16.85
N ARG A 158 11.70 -4.55 16.74
CA ARG A 158 12.63 -4.07 15.69
C ARG A 158 12.22 -4.45 14.29
N TYR A 159 11.77 -5.68 14.07
CA TYR A 159 11.32 -6.10 12.74
C TYR A 159 9.98 -5.47 12.33
N ASN A 160 9.21 -4.96 13.28
CA ASN A 160 7.91 -4.32 13.02
C ASN A 160 7.95 -2.78 13.07
N SER A 161 8.87 -2.17 13.82
CA SER A 161 8.95 -0.71 13.99
C SER A 161 9.39 0.04 12.72
N GLY A 162 10.20 -0.58 11.88
CA GLY A 162 10.71 0.01 10.62
C GLY A 162 9.71 0.06 9.47
N ILE A 163 8.48 -0.44 9.66
CA ILE A 163 7.50 -0.58 8.59
C ILE A 163 6.28 0.27 8.89
N THR A 164 6.14 1.38 8.15
CA THR A 164 4.93 2.20 8.16
C THR A 164 4.08 1.80 6.95
N PRO A 165 2.87 1.23 7.13
CA PRO A 165 2.00 0.87 6.03
C PRO A 165 1.69 2.07 5.14
N LEU A 166 1.56 1.84 3.84
CA LEU A 166 1.07 2.87 2.92
C LEU A 166 -0.39 3.19 3.24
N LYS A 167 -0.72 4.47 3.20
CA LYS A 167 -2.11 4.94 3.19
C LYS A 167 -2.70 4.74 1.79
N ASN A 168 -4.01 4.56 1.70
CA ASN A 168 -4.70 4.41 0.41
C ASN A 168 -4.36 5.54 -0.57
N LEU A 169 -4.19 6.76 -0.08
CA LEU A 169 -3.82 7.92 -0.89
C LEU A 169 -2.39 7.83 -1.46
N GLU A 170 -1.46 7.22 -0.73
CA GLU A 170 -0.08 7.01 -1.19
C GLU A 170 -0.02 5.92 -2.27
N ILE A 171 -0.88 4.90 -2.15
CA ILE A 171 -1.06 3.87 -3.18
C ILE A 171 -1.67 4.50 -4.44
N ASP A 172 -2.69 5.32 -4.29
CA ASP A 172 -3.35 6.04 -5.37
C ASP A 172 -2.37 6.97 -6.12
N LYS A 173 -1.56 7.74 -5.38
CA LYS A 173 -0.48 8.55 -5.96
C LYS A 173 0.51 7.70 -6.76
N ALA A 174 0.87 6.53 -6.26
CA ALA A 174 1.80 5.63 -6.92
C ALA A 174 1.21 5.03 -8.21
N ILE A 175 -0.09 4.70 -8.23
CA ILE A 175 -0.76 4.14 -9.42
C ILE A 175 -0.83 5.15 -10.57
N TYR A 176 -1.08 6.44 -10.27
CA TYR A 176 -1.32 7.48 -11.28
C TYR A 176 -0.17 8.49 -11.41
N PHE A 177 1.06 8.10 -11.02
CA PHE A 177 2.19 9.03 -11.04
C PHE A 177 2.63 9.45 -12.45
N ASP A 178 2.46 8.58 -13.45
CA ASP A 178 2.81 8.77 -14.86
C ASP A 178 1.59 8.78 -15.81
N ASP A 179 0.38 8.84 -15.26
CA ASP A 179 -0.84 8.95 -16.06
C ASP A 179 -0.98 10.38 -16.63
N ASP A 180 -0.90 10.52 -17.94
CA ASP A 180 -0.87 11.82 -18.64
C ASP A 180 -2.10 12.68 -18.34
N LEU A 181 -3.30 12.07 -18.27
CA LEU A 181 -4.53 12.79 -17.96
C LEU A 181 -4.54 13.26 -16.49
N ASN A 182 -4.04 12.42 -15.57
CA ASN A 182 -3.90 12.78 -14.17
C ASN A 182 -2.88 13.91 -13.98
N LEU A 183 -1.73 13.85 -14.69
CA LEU A 183 -0.71 14.90 -14.68
C LEU A 183 -1.25 16.21 -15.25
N PHE A 184 -2.04 16.16 -16.32
CA PHE A 184 -2.69 17.33 -16.89
C PHE A 184 -3.62 18.01 -15.87
N PHE A 185 -4.49 17.27 -15.19
CA PHE A 185 -5.35 17.83 -14.14
C PHE A 185 -4.56 18.32 -12.94
N LYS A 186 -3.46 17.67 -12.59
CA LYS A 186 -2.55 18.12 -11.52
C LYS A 186 -1.94 19.49 -11.85
N GLU A 187 -1.56 19.72 -13.11
CA GLU A 187 -1.06 21.02 -13.57
C GLU A 187 -2.15 22.10 -13.52
N LYS A 188 -3.38 21.78 -13.97
CA LYS A 188 -4.53 22.71 -13.88
C LYS A 188 -4.86 23.10 -12.44
N LEU A 189 -4.69 22.19 -11.47
CA LEU A 189 -4.93 22.49 -10.04
C LEU A 189 -3.90 23.43 -9.41
N LYS A 190 -2.83 23.81 -10.10
CA LYS A 190 -1.92 24.90 -9.66
C LYS A 190 -2.58 26.28 -9.77
N ASP A 191 -3.64 26.41 -10.59
CA ASP A 191 -4.45 27.63 -10.62
C ASP A 191 -5.23 27.78 -9.30
N LEU A 192 -4.88 28.77 -8.52
CA LEU A 192 -5.49 29.06 -7.22
C LEU A 192 -7.01 29.27 -7.32
N LYS A 193 -7.49 29.91 -8.41
CA LYS A 193 -8.94 30.15 -8.60
C LYS A 193 -9.71 28.85 -8.78
N LEU A 194 -9.16 27.93 -9.57
CA LEU A 194 -9.74 26.60 -9.76
C LEU A 194 -9.73 25.81 -8.46
N HIS A 195 -8.61 25.85 -7.72
CA HIS A 195 -8.47 25.17 -6.43
C HIS A 195 -9.49 25.67 -5.43
N GLU A 196 -9.62 26.99 -5.27
CA GLU A 196 -10.62 27.62 -4.38
C GLU A 196 -12.05 27.28 -4.78
N GLN A 197 -12.35 27.26 -6.08
CA GLN A 197 -13.66 26.87 -6.59
C GLN A 197 -13.97 25.42 -6.21
N PHE A 198 -13.02 24.54 -6.41
CA PHE A 198 -13.17 23.12 -6.09
C PHE A 198 -13.38 22.92 -4.57
N ASP A 199 -12.61 23.63 -3.72
CA ASP A 199 -12.76 23.60 -2.26
C ASP A 199 -14.15 24.10 -1.82
N ARG A 200 -14.66 25.20 -2.41
CA ARG A 200 -16.01 25.72 -2.11
C ARG A 200 -17.12 24.73 -2.44
N LEU A 201 -16.98 24.00 -3.56
CA LEU A 201 -18.02 23.09 -4.05
C LEU A 201 -18.02 21.75 -3.33
N PHE A 202 -16.84 21.24 -2.96
CA PHE A 202 -16.70 19.88 -2.43
C PHE A 202 -16.28 19.81 -0.96
N LYS A 203 -15.77 20.90 -0.38
CA LYS A 203 -15.44 21.07 1.06
C LYS A 203 -14.68 19.86 1.64
N TYR A 204 -13.47 19.60 1.14
CA TYR A 204 -12.61 18.58 1.71
C TYR A 204 -11.83 19.10 2.92
N GLU A 205 -11.78 18.28 3.98
CA GLU A 205 -10.96 18.55 5.17
C GLU A 205 -9.46 18.46 4.85
N ASP A 206 -9.07 17.49 4.02
CA ASP A 206 -7.69 17.32 3.56
C ASP A 206 -7.52 17.96 2.16
N LYS A 207 -6.81 19.11 2.13
CA LYS A 207 -6.58 19.91 0.92
C LYS A 207 -5.43 19.40 0.05
N LYS A 208 -4.99 18.15 0.23
CA LYS A 208 -3.94 17.57 -0.59
C LYS A 208 -4.39 17.42 -2.03
N VAL A 209 -3.49 17.74 -2.94
CA VAL A 209 -3.75 17.66 -4.40
C VAL A 209 -4.20 16.26 -4.81
N GLU A 210 -3.66 15.22 -4.20
CA GLU A 210 -4.02 13.82 -4.47
C GLU A 210 -5.48 13.51 -4.14
N VAL A 211 -6.03 14.11 -3.07
CA VAL A 211 -7.47 13.97 -2.72
C VAL A 211 -8.34 14.60 -3.79
N LEU A 212 -7.95 15.78 -4.27
CA LEU A 212 -8.67 16.48 -5.34
C LEU A 212 -8.60 15.70 -6.66
N LEU A 213 -7.44 15.16 -7.01
CA LEU A 213 -7.25 14.33 -8.21
C LEU A 213 -8.11 13.06 -8.16
N GLN A 214 -8.16 12.38 -7.02
CA GLN A 214 -9.02 11.22 -6.82
C GLN A 214 -10.50 11.57 -7.07
N LYS A 215 -10.92 12.75 -6.60
CA LYS A 215 -12.29 13.23 -6.83
C LYS A 215 -12.53 13.59 -8.30
N ILE A 216 -11.59 14.24 -8.95
CA ILE A 216 -11.68 14.56 -10.39
C ILE A 216 -11.85 13.27 -11.19
N ARG A 217 -11.02 12.25 -10.95
CA ARG A 217 -11.14 10.94 -11.61
C ARG A 217 -12.53 10.33 -11.42
N GLN A 218 -13.08 10.39 -10.20
CA GLN A 218 -14.45 9.94 -9.94
C GLN A 218 -15.48 10.72 -10.77
N LEU A 219 -15.41 12.05 -10.75
CA LEU A 219 -16.36 12.92 -11.44
C LEU A 219 -16.35 12.72 -12.96
N LEU A 220 -15.18 12.47 -13.54
CA LEU A 220 -15.03 12.22 -14.98
C LEU A 220 -15.75 10.97 -15.45
N VAL A 221 -15.97 9.97 -14.59
CA VAL A 221 -16.46 8.64 -15.03
C VAL A 221 -17.73 8.15 -14.36
N ILE A 222 -18.17 8.77 -13.26
CA ILE A 222 -19.28 8.23 -12.46
C ILE A 222 -20.60 8.11 -13.25
N HIS A 223 -20.83 8.97 -14.25
CA HIS A 223 -22.04 8.93 -15.11
C HIS A 223 -22.06 7.71 -16.05
N LYS A 224 -20.91 7.05 -16.27
CA LYS A 224 -20.82 5.80 -17.05
C LYS A 224 -21.09 4.55 -16.22
N ILE A 225 -21.28 4.69 -14.91
CA ILE A 225 -21.39 3.58 -13.95
C ILE A 225 -22.79 3.60 -13.32
N PRO A 226 -23.60 2.53 -13.43
CA PRO A 226 -24.89 2.45 -12.73
C PRO A 226 -24.73 2.64 -11.23
N ILE A 227 -25.52 3.53 -10.65
CA ILE A 227 -25.37 3.93 -9.23
C ILE A 227 -25.57 2.77 -8.25
N LYS A 228 -26.45 1.82 -8.54
CA LYS A 228 -26.61 0.60 -7.72
C LYS A 228 -25.32 -0.24 -7.68
N TYR A 229 -24.53 -0.24 -8.75
CA TYR A 229 -23.23 -0.90 -8.76
C TYR A 229 -22.18 -0.05 -8.07
N TYR A 230 -22.11 1.24 -8.40
CA TYR A 230 -21.19 2.19 -7.78
C TYR A 230 -21.33 2.21 -6.24
N SER A 231 -22.56 2.22 -5.71
CA SER A 231 -22.82 2.27 -4.27
C SER A 231 -22.15 1.13 -3.47
N LYS A 232 -21.90 -0.01 -4.11
CA LYS A 232 -21.24 -1.19 -3.54
C LYS A 232 -19.73 -1.22 -3.79
N ALA A 233 -19.32 -0.92 -5.03
CA ALA A 233 -17.93 -1.07 -5.50
C ALA A 233 -17.08 0.21 -5.34
N LYS A 234 -17.74 1.40 -5.26
CA LYS A 234 -17.14 2.73 -5.02
C LYS A 234 -15.83 2.95 -5.82
N GLN A 235 -14.74 3.20 -5.10
CA GLN A 235 -13.44 3.53 -5.69
C GLN A 235 -12.97 2.49 -6.72
N LYS A 236 -13.09 1.20 -6.42
CA LYS A 236 -12.62 0.12 -7.30
C LYS A 236 -13.22 0.16 -8.71
N ILE A 237 -14.49 0.55 -8.84
CA ILE A 237 -15.12 0.66 -10.16
C ILE A 237 -14.81 2.00 -10.84
N THR A 238 -14.66 3.08 -10.08
CA THR A 238 -14.27 4.37 -10.65
C THR A 238 -12.86 4.33 -11.21
N ASP A 239 -11.90 3.74 -10.48
CA ASP A 239 -10.53 3.58 -10.97
C ASP A 239 -10.50 2.83 -12.30
N LYS A 240 -11.23 1.73 -12.40
CA LYS A 240 -11.31 0.93 -13.62
C LYS A 240 -11.87 1.69 -14.83
N TYR A 241 -12.91 2.50 -14.61
CA TYR A 241 -13.50 3.32 -15.67
C TYR A 241 -12.63 4.53 -16.00
N TYR A 242 -11.87 5.04 -15.04
CA TYR A 242 -10.89 6.07 -15.29
C TYR A 242 -9.69 5.53 -16.09
N ASP A 243 -9.16 4.36 -15.75
CA ASP A 243 -8.10 3.69 -16.53
C ASP A 243 -8.54 3.51 -17.99
N LEU A 244 -9.81 3.12 -18.21
CA LEU A 244 -10.38 3.03 -19.56
C LEU A 244 -10.43 4.40 -20.26
N LEU A 245 -10.90 5.44 -19.57
CA LEU A 245 -10.95 6.79 -20.12
C LEU A 245 -9.55 7.28 -20.48
N SER A 246 -8.60 7.17 -19.55
CA SER A 246 -7.22 7.63 -19.76
C SER A 246 -6.53 6.89 -20.90
N SER A 247 -6.77 5.58 -21.05
CA SER A 247 -6.19 4.80 -22.15
C SER A 247 -6.80 5.10 -23.54
N GLN A 248 -7.99 5.68 -23.60
CA GLN A 248 -8.70 5.96 -24.86
C GLN A 248 -8.63 7.42 -25.31
N ILE A 249 -8.49 8.35 -24.37
CA ILE A 249 -8.45 9.78 -24.66
C ILE A 249 -7.05 10.18 -25.15
N ARG A 250 -6.98 10.95 -26.22
CA ARG A 250 -5.70 11.48 -26.72
C ARG A 250 -5.36 12.80 -26.05
N SER A 251 -4.07 13.12 -25.97
CA SER A 251 -3.59 14.34 -25.33
C SER A 251 -4.14 15.64 -25.94
N ASP A 252 -4.44 15.64 -27.24
CA ASP A 252 -5.05 16.77 -27.93
C ASP A 252 -6.51 17.04 -27.50
N GLN A 253 -7.15 16.08 -26.83
CA GLN A 253 -8.53 16.19 -26.33
C GLN A 253 -8.60 16.59 -24.85
N PHE A 254 -7.48 16.65 -24.14
CA PHE A 254 -7.46 16.97 -22.71
C PHE A 254 -8.02 18.36 -22.39
N GLU A 255 -7.72 19.35 -23.25
CA GLU A 255 -8.19 20.72 -23.05
C GLU A 255 -9.71 20.81 -23.24
N ASP A 256 -10.28 20.13 -24.23
CA ASP A 256 -11.74 20.09 -24.45
C ASP A 256 -12.45 19.42 -23.26
N LEU A 257 -11.88 18.33 -22.75
CA LEU A 257 -12.40 17.67 -21.54
C LEU A 257 -12.36 18.61 -20.33
N PHE A 258 -11.27 19.37 -20.18
CA PHE A 258 -11.13 20.33 -19.10
C PHE A 258 -12.10 21.51 -19.23
N VAL A 259 -12.31 22.04 -20.41
CA VAL A 259 -13.30 23.11 -20.69
C VAL A 259 -14.70 22.64 -20.30
N SER A 260 -15.09 21.42 -20.71
CA SER A 260 -16.37 20.82 -20.31
C SER A 260 -16.45 20.63 -18.78
N PHE A 261 -15.40 20.11 -18.17
CA PHE A 261 -15.32 19.94 -16.72
C PHE A 261 -15.49 21.28 -15.97
N LYS A 262 -14.74 22.30 -16.38
CA LYS A 262 -14.78 23.65 -15.80
C LYS A 262 -16.15 24.31 -15.94
N LYS A 263 -16.78 24.17 -17.10
CA LYS A 263 -18.15 24.68 -17.34
C LYS A 263 -19.15 24.10 -16.33
N LYS A 264 -19.07 22.80 -16.03
CA LYS A 264 -19.92 22.16 -15.01
C LYS A 264 -19.65 22.73 -13.62
N LEU A 265 -18.38 22.95 -13.26
CA LEU A 265 -18.05 23.61 -11.97
C LEU A 265 -18.61 25.03 -11.86
N ASP A 266 -18.59 25.79 -12.95
CA ASP A 266 -19.15 27.16 -12.97
C ASP A 266 -20.66 27.18 -12.76
N ILE A 267 -21.38 26.22 -13.38
CA ILE A 267 -22.82 26.03 -13.15
C ILE A 267 -23.09 25.61 -11.69
N LEU A 268 -22.28 24.73 -11.13
CA LEU A 268 -22.42 24.32 -9.73
C LEU A 268 -22.25 25.48 -8.75
N ASP A 269 -21.31 26.39 -9.00
CA ASP A 269 -21.12 27.58 -8.15
C ASP A 269 -22.37 28.49 -8.14
N GLU A 270 -23.05 28.61 -9.27
CA GLU A 270 -24.31 29.38 -9.36
C GLU A 270 -25.45 28.71 -8.60
N ILE A 271 -25.61 27.39 -8.76
CA ILE A 271 -26.62 26.64 -7.99
C ILE A 271 -26.30 26.71 -6.50
N ARG A 272 -25.03 26.63 -6.11
CA ARG A 272 -24.61 26.81 -4.72
C ARG A 272 -25.08 28.13 -4.14
N MET A 273 -24.88 29.23 -4.86
CA MET A 273 -25.33 30.57 -4.41
C MET A 273 -26.85 30.65 -4.25
N ALA A 274 -27.60 29.92 -5.10
CA ALA A 274 -29.07 29.91 -5.05
C ALA A 274 -29.64 28.98 -3.96
N VAL A 275 -28.91 27.91 -3.60
CA VAL A 275 -29.36 26.86 -2.68
C VAL A 275 -28.85 27.07 -1.25
N ASP A 276 -27.70 27.74 -1.06
CA ASP A 276 -27.07 27.89 0.24
C ASP A 276 -27.97 28.72 1.19
N ASN A 277 -28.51 28.05 2.19
CA ASN A 277 -29.40 28.66 3.17
C ASN A 277 -29.03 28.24 4.62
N LYS A 278 -29.69 28.85 5.62
CA LYS A 278 -29.40 28.63 7.04
C LYS A 278 -29.84 27.26 7.55
N GLU A 279 -30.89 26.65 6.95
CA GLU A 279 -31.44 25.38 7.42
C GLU A 279 -30.55 24.19 7.01
N MET A 280 -30.04 24.22 5.78
CA MET A 280 -29.10 23.23 5.28
C MET A 280 -28.12 23.87 4.30
N PRO A 281 -26.86 24.10 4.73
CA PRO A 281 -25.86 24.70 3.86
C PRO A 281 -25.54 23.76 2.69
N TYR A 282 -25.25 24.36 1.55
CA TYR A 282 -24.79 23.63 0.38
C TYR A 282 -23.61 22.74 0.72
N ASN A 283 -23.61 21.49 0.24
CA ASN A 283 -22.57 20.51 0.59
C ASN A 283 -22.10 19.70 -0.64
N ARG A 284 -21.01 18.97 -0.45
CA ARG A 284 -20.35 18.18 -1.51
C ARG A 284 -21.26 17.15 -2.18
N LEU A 285 -22.27 16.61 -1.47
CA LEU A 285 -23.16 15.59 -2.02
C LEU A 285 -24.08 16.19 -3.09
N MET A 286 -24.47 17.46 -2.93
CA MET A 286 -25.22 18.19 -3.95
C MET A 286 -24.35 18.41 -5.18
N SER A 287 -23.08 18.84 -5.01
CA SER A 287 -22.14 19.01 -6.11
C SER A 287 -21.91 17.72 -6.87
N GLU A 288 -21.71 16.59 -6.17
CA GLU A 288 -21.47 15.28 -6.80
C GLU A 288 -22.64 14.83 -7.70
N VAL A 289 -23.86 14.96 -7.19
CA VAL A 289 -25.07 14.54 -7.91
C VAL A 289 -25.38 15.46 -9.08
N LEU A 290 -25.22 16.78 -8.89
CA LEU A 290 -25.41 17.75 -9.97
C LEU A 290 -24.37 17.60 -11.09
N PHE A 291 -23.10 17.40 -10.73
CA PHE A 291 -22.04 17.15 -11.71
C PHE A 291 -22.34 15.90 -12.52
N TRP A 292 -22.75 14.81 -11.86
CA TRP A 292 -23.20 13.58 -12.50
C TRP A 292 -24.38 13.83 -13.44
N ALA A 293 -25.38 14.60 -13.02
CA ALA A 293 -26.54 14.96 -13.83
C ALA A 293 -26.12 15.72 -15.10
N PHE A 294 -25.27 16.73 -14.96
CA PHE A 294 -24.80 17.50 -16.11
C PHE A 294 -23.94 16.67 -17.06
N SER A 295 -23.18 15.71 -16.54
CA SER A 295 -22.44 14.78 -17.40
C SER A 295 -23.37 13.86 -18.19
N ILE A 296 -24.51 13.46 -17.64
CA ILE A 296 -25.55 12.70 -18.37
C ILE A 296 -26.19 13.57 -19.46
N LEU A 297 -26.52 14.83 -19.18
CA LEU A 297 -27.09 15.72 -20.20
C LEU A 297 -26.12 15.89 -21.36
N GLU A 298 -24.85 16.12 -21.09
CA GLU A 298 -23.81 16.25 -22.11
C GLU A 298 -23.65 14.98 -22.95
N ASP A 299 -23.64 13.80 -22.32
CA ASP A 299 -23.60 12.50 -23.02
C ASP A 299 -24.81 12.27 -23.96
N ASN A 300 -25.95 12.86 -23.64
CA ASN A 300 -27.14 12.80 -24.47
C ASN A 300 -27.27 14.00 -25.43
N ALA A 301 -26.17 14.74 -25.66
CA ALA A 301 -26.09 15.92 -26.51
C ALA A 301 -27.09 17.04 -26.14
N ILE A 302 -27.49 17.11 -24.86
CA ILE A 302 -28.35 18.16 -24.32
C ILE A 302 -27.48 19.31 -23.83
N GLN A 303 -27.84 20.54 -24.22
CA GLN A 303 -27.10 21.71 -23.76
C GLN A 303 -27.22 21.89 -22.24
N LEU A 304 -26.12 22.17 -21.59
CA LEU A 304 -26.13 22.49 -20.15
C LEU A 304 -26.84 23.81 -19.90
N PRO A 305 -27.52 23.95 -18.73
CA PRO A 305 -28.19 25.19 -18.33
C PRO A 305 -27.28 26.41 -18.45
N LYS A 306 -27.80 27.49 -18.99
CA LYS A 306 -27.06 28.75 -19.08
C LYS A 306 -27.16 29.53 -17.76
N LYS A 307 -26.19 30.37 -17.50
CA LYS A 307 -26.17 31.28 -16.37
C LYS A 307 -27.45 32.10 -16.30
N ASN A 308 -28.02 32.27 -15.10
CA ASN A 308 -29.27 33.01 -14.84
C ASN A 308 -30.49 32.50 -15.66
N SER A 309 -30.47 31.26 -16.12
CA SER A 309 -31.60 30.66 -16.84
C SER A 309 -32.71 30.17 -15.89
N THR A 310 -33.94 30.12 -16.42
CA THR A 310 -35.07 29.50 -15.70
C THR A 310 -34.77 28.03 -15.37
N GLU A 311 -34.08 27.36 -16.25
CA GLU A 311 -33.65 25.97 -16.11
C GLU A 311 -32.73 25.77 -14.89
N LEU A 312 -31.76 26.66 -14.68
CA LEU A 312 -30.89 26.66 -13.50
C LEU A 312 -31.70 26.86 -12.21
N THR A 313 -32.68 27.76 -12.26
CA THR A 313 -33.58 28.01 -11.13
C THR A 313 -34.39 26.75 -10.79
N GLU A 314 -34.85 25.99 -11.78
CA GLU A 314 -35.59 24.75 -11.54
C GLU A 314 -34.70 23.65 -10.96
N PHE A 315 -33.43 23.49 -11.38
CA PHE A 315 -32.46 22.61 -10.70
C PHE A 315 -32.30 22.99 -9.23
N SER A 316 -32.13 24.27 -8.92
CA SER A 316 -31.99 24.77 -7.56
C SER A 316 -33.22 24.47 -6.70
N LYS A 317 -34.43 24.74 -7.21
CA LYS A 317 -35.69 24.40 -6.53
C LYS A 317 -35.82 22.89 -6.30
N HIS A 318 -35.42 22.06 -7.27
CA HIS A 318 -35.48 20.62 -7.10
C HIS A 318 -34.58 20.12 -5.98
N ILE A 319 -33.36 20.65 -5.85
CA ILE A 319 -32.47 20.36 -4.72
C ILE A 319 -33.12 20.80 -3.39
N LEU A 320 -33.65 22.04 -3.33
CA LEU A 320 -34.28 22.59 -2.12
C LEU A 320 -35.50 21.76 -1.66
N ASN A 321 -36.29 21.24 -2.60
CA ASN A 321 -37.43 20.38 -2.30
C ASN A 321 -37.04 18.97 -1.79
N ASN A 322 -35.77 18.59 -1.94
CA ASN A 322 -35.28 17.24 -1.63
C ASN A 322 -34.07 17.23 -0.67
N LEU A 323 -33.91 18.25 0.16
CA LEU A 323 -32.74 18.44 1.03
C LEU A 323 -32.40 17.22 1.90
N ARG A 324 -33.40 16.46 2.36
CA ARG A 324 -33.17 15.26 3.19
C ARG A 324 -32.30 14.21 2.51
N ALA A 325 -32.36 14.09 1.18
CA ALA A 325 -31.54 13.14 0.43
C ALA A 325 -30.04 13.49 0.45
N PHE A 326 -29.72 14.74 0.74
CA PHE A 326 -28.35 15.28 0.79
C PHE A 326 -27.77 15.42 2.19
N ALA A 327 -28.43 14.81 3.19
CA ALA A 327 -27.92 14.81 4.56
C ALA A 327 -26.56 14.09 4.66
N MET A 328 -25.63 14.67 5.42
CA MET A 328 -24.26 14.14 5.57
C MET A 328 -24.21 12.90 6.46
N VAL A 329 -25.17 12.74 7.38
CA VAL A 329 -25.24 11.59 8.31
C VAL A 329 -25.48 10.30 7.52
N ARG A 330 -24.61 9.29 7.75
CA ARG A 330 -24.65 8.00 7.04
C ARG A 330 -24.58 8.09 5.50
N SER A 331 -24.10 9.21 4.97
CA SER A 331 -24.10 9.51 3.53
C SER A 331 -23.35 8.51 2.66
N SER A 332 -22.49 7.68 3.25
CA SER A 332 -21.71 6.64 2.58
C SER A 332 -22.41 5.28 2.48
N PHE A 333 -23.58 5.10 3.08
CA PHE A 333 -24.32 3.84 2.99
C PHE A 333 -24.93 3.67 1.59
N SER A 334 -24.92 2.43 1.11
CA SER A 334 -25.35 2.10 -0.28
C SER A 334 -26.74 2.65 -0.59
N GLN A 335 -27.71 2.47 0.29
CA GLN A 335 -29.08 2.94 0.05
C GLN A 335 -29.14 4.47 -0.03
N GLN A 336 -28.48 5.20 0.87
CA GLN A 336 -28.46 6.66 0.81
C GLN A 336 -27.78 7.22 -0.45
N ILE A 337 -26.75 6.53 -0.95
CA ILE A 337 -26.16 6.87 -2.24
C ILE A 337 -27.20 6.71 -3.35
N ILE A 338 -27.87 5.55 -3.41
CA ILE A 338 -28.88 5.28 -4.42
C ILE A 338 -30.02 6.30 -4.37
N ASP A 339 -30.57 6.56 -3.19
CA ASP A 339 -31.69 7.49 -2.99
C ASP A 339 -31.35 8.90 -3.47
N ARG A 340 -30.17 9.39 -3.11
CA ARG A 340 -29.65 10.71 -3.47
C ARG A 340 -29.52 10.89 -4.98
N TYR A 341 -28.93 9.93 -5.68
CA TYR A 341 -28.80 9.99 -7.13
C TYR A 341 -30.14 9.76 -7.83
N ASN A 342 -31.03 8.93 -7.27
CA ASN A 342 -32.35 8.70 -7.82
C ASN A 342 -33.24 9.94 -7.80
N VAL A 343 -33.13 10.81 -6.78
CA VAL A 343 -33.81 12.10 -6.76
C VAL A 343 -33.53 12.88 -8.04
N MET A 344 -32.27 13.02 -8.41
CA MET A 344 -31.88 13.77 -9.61
C MET A 344 -32.18 12.99 -10.90
N ALA A 345 -32.04 11.67 -10.88
CA ALA A 345 -32.41 10.80 -12.01
C ALA A 345 -33.87 10.94 -12.38
N CYS A 346 -34.78 10.98 -11.38
CA CYS A 346 -36.21 11.22 -11.61
C CYS A 346 -36.47 12.61 -12.21
N TYR A 347 -35.73 13.63 -11.80
CA TYR A 347 -35.84 14.98 -12.36
C TYR A 347 -35.42 14.99 -13.85
N ILE A 348 -34.27 14.39 -14.17
CA ILE A 348 -33.76 14.28 -15.55
C ILE A 348 -34.75 13.51 -16.45
N GLU A 349 -35.29 12.40 -15.97
CA GLU A 349 -36.30 11.62 -16.70
C GLU A 349 -37.54 12.47 -17.00
N LYS A 350 -38.03 13.19 -15.98
CA LYS A 350 -39.25 14.01 -16.14
C LYS A 350 -39.06 15.19 -17.10
N VAL A 351 -37.90 15.86 -17.03
CA VAL A 351 -37.67 17.12 -17.77
C VAL A 351 -37.11 16.87 -19.17
N TYR A 352 -36.21 15.90 -19.30
CA TYR A 352 -35.45 15.65 -20.54
C TYR A 352 -35.80 14.33 -21.22
N GLY A 353 -36.68 13.51 -20.63
CA GLY A 353 -37.07 12.22 -21.21
C GLY A 353 -35.99 11.14 -21.17
N ILE A 354 -34.91 11.33 -20.40
CA ILE A 354 -33.82 10.38 -20.29
C ILE A 354 -34.21 9.25 -19.35
N ASN A 355 -34.19 8.00 -19.82
CA ASN A 355 -34.51 6.84 -18.98
C ASN A 355 -33.51 6.68 -17.81
N LYS A 356 -33.95 6.97 -16.59
CA LYS A 356 -33.12 6.90 -15.37
C LYS A 356 -32.58 5.52 -15.08
N ASN A 357 -33.26 4.45 -15.50
CA ASN A 357 -32.83 3.09 -15.22
C ASN A 357 -31.50 2.74 -15.87
N LEU A 358 -31.13 3.40 -16.97
CA LEU A 358 -29.82 3.25 -17.61
C LEU A 358 -28.66 3.66 -16.66
N TYR A 359 -28.93 4.62 -15.78
CA TYR A 359 -27.91 5.23 -14.90
C TYR A 359 -28.04 4.77 -13.44
N ILE A 360 -29.20 4.31 -13.02
CA ILE A 360 -29.44 3.85 -11.64
C ILE A 360 -29.29 2.33 -11.54
N GLU A 361 -29.91 1.56 -12.47
CA GLU A 361 -29.98 0.11 -12.39
C GLU A 361 -28.78 -0.57 -13.05
N THR A 362 -28.38 -1.72 -12.53
CA THR A 362 -27.38 -2.57 -13.18
C THR A 362 -28.01 -3.31 -14.35
N ASN A 363 -27.64 -3.00 -15.57
CA ASN A 363 -28.16 -3.61 -16.81
C ASN A 363 -27.15 -4.60 -17.43
N GLU A 364 -27.63 -5.41 -18.41
CA GLU A 364 -26.80 -6.44 -19.05
C GLU A 364 -25.65 -5.84 -19.88
N GLN A 365 -25.85 -4.69 -20.52
CA GLN A 365 -24.79 -4.01 -21.29
C GLN A 365 -23.63 -3.59 -20.37
N PHE A 366 -23.95 -3.04 -19.19
CA PHE A 366 -22.94 -2.69 -18.21
C PHE A 366 -22.22 -3.94 -17.69
N LYS A 367 -22.96 -5.03 -17.40
CA LYS A 367 -22.36 -6.28 -16.95
C LYS A 367 -21.40 -6.84 -17.99
N HIS A 368 -21.80 -6.86 -19.28
CA HIS A 368 -20.97 -7.32 -20.38
C HIS A 368 -19.71 -6.46 -20.52
N LYS A 369 -19.87 -5.14 -20.60
CA LYS A 369 -18.74 -4.21 -20.66
C LYS A 369 -17.79 -4.33 -19.44
N ASN A 370 -18.35 -4.46 -18.24
CA ASN A 370 -17.55 -4.65 -17.03
C ASN A 370 -16.85 -6.01 -17.02
N TYR A 371 -17.43 -7.03 -17.65
CA TYR A 371 -16.78 -8.33 -17.85
C TYR A 371 -15.63 -8.20 -18.86
N GLU A 372 -15.84 -7.58 -20.02
CA GLU A 372 -14.79 -7.32 -21.01
C GLU A 372 -13.60 -6.56 -20.41
N LEU A 373 -13.87 -5.49 -19.67
CA LEU A 373 -12.83 -4.72 -18.97
C LEU A 373 -12.03 -5.53 -17.94
N ASN A 374 -12.61 -6.62 -17.41
CA ASN A 374 -11.88 -7.56 -16.57
C ASN A 374 -10.99 -8.50 -17.39
N GLN A 375 -11.34 -8.77 -18.66
CA GLN A 375 -10.58 -9.64 -19.54
C GLN A 375 -9.41 -8.93 -20.23
N VAL A 376 -9.57 -7.64 -20.56
CA VAL A 376 -8.56 -6.86 -21.30
C VAL A 376 -7.25 -6.66 -20.53
N LYS A 377 -7.25 -6.73 -19.19
CA LYS A 377 -6.00 -6.68 -18.41
C LYS A 377 -5.06 -7.87 -18.67
N HIS A 378 -5.46 -8.87 -19.46
CA HIS A 378 -4.73 -10.11 -19.65
C HIS A 378 -4.60 -10.53 -21.12
N GLY A 379 -4.56 -9.58 -22.04
CA GLY A 379 -4.33 -9.81 -23.48
C GLY A 379 -2.88 -10.18 -23.80
N GLY A 380 -2.36 -11.24 -23.19
CA GLY A 380 -1.06 -11.84 -23.48
C GLY A 380 -1.11 -13.34 -23.25
N THR A 381 -0.22 -14.08 -23.87
CA THR A 381 -0.06 -15.53 -23.75
C THR A 381 -0.13 -16.00 -22.30
N THR A 382 -1.00 -16.97 -22.02
CA THR A 382 -1.27 -17.52 -20.69
C THR A 382 -0.17 -18.49 -20.21
N ASN A 383 1.09 -18.23 -20.56
CA ASN A 383 2.19 -19.06 -20.10
C ASN A 383 2.58 -18.66 -18.67
N TYR A 384 2.34 -19.55 -17.71
CA TYR A 384 2.67 -19.32 -16.30
C TYR A 384 4.14 -18.91 -16.10
N GLN A 385 5.09 -19.43 -16.87
CA GLN A 385 6.50 -19.10 -16.74
C GLN A 385 6.80 -17.63 -17.09
N GLU A 386 6.05 -17.02 -17.99
CA GLU A 386 6.20 -15.61 -18.35
C GLU A 386 5.67 -14.67 -17.24
N LEU A 387 4.76 -15.18 -16.40
CA LEU A 387 4.23 -14.43 -15.26
C LEU A 387 5.16 -14.44 -14.05
N ARG A 388 6.19 -15.31 -14.04
CA ARG A 388 7.15 -15.41 -12.94
C ARG A 388 8.24 -14.37 -13.03
N ILE A 389 8.61 -13.84 -11.88
CA ILE A 389 9.74 -12.91 -11.76
C ILE A 389 11.04 -13.71 -11.69
N ASN A 390 11.93 -13.46 -12.63
CA ASN A 390 13.29 -13.99 -12.61
C ASN A 390 14.19 -13.05 -11.79
N LYS A 391 14.44 -13.42 -10.54
CA LYS A 391 15.32 -12.69 -9.63
C LYS A 391 16.61 -13.47 -9.37
N PRO A 392 17.77 -12.79 -9.31
CA PRO A 392 19.00 -13.43 -8.88
C PRO A 392 18.95 -13.75 -7.38
N GLU A 393 19.92 -14.54 -6.92
CA GLU A 393 20.16 -14.69 -5.48
C GLU A 393 20.49 -13.32 -4.88
N PRO A 394 20.03 -13.05 -3.66
CA PRO A 394 20.29 -11.77 -3.03
C PRO A 394 21.78 -11.52 -2.82
N THR A 395 22.13 -10.26 -3.02
CA THR A 395 23.49 -9.75 -2.81
C THR A 395 23.52 -8.88 -1.55
N THR A 396 24.70 -8.48 -1.15
CA THR A 396 24.91 -7.49 -0.09
C THR A 396 25.56 -6.24 -0.67
N TYR A 397 25.08 -5.08 -0.26
CA TYR A 397 25.73 -3.79 -0.48
C TYR A 397 26.06 -3.20 0.87
N THR A 398 27.29 -2.74 1.04
CA THR A 398 27.61 -1.91 2.20
C THR A 398 26.92 -0.55 2.07
N ILE A 399 26.76 0.14 3.19
CA ILE A 399 26.22 1.51 3.16
C ILE A 399 27.13 2.42 2.32
N ASP A 400 28.44 2.21 2.39
CA ASP A 400 29.42 2.93 1.54
C ASP A 400 29.25 2.63 0.05
N ASP A 401 28.92 1.39 -0.34
CA ASP A 401 28.63 1.06 -1.74
C ASP A 401 27.43 1.85 -2.26
N ILE A 402 26.35 1.92 -1.45
CA ILE A 402 25.16 2.72 -1.80
C ILE A 402 25.52 4.20 -1.94
N CYS A 403 26.31 4.75 -1.02
CA CYS A 403 26.78 6.14 -1.08
C CYS A 403 27.60 6.40 -2.35
N ARG A 404 28.49 5.47 -2.73
CA ARG A 404 29.29 5.59 -3.97
C ARG A 404 28.43 5.52 -5.23
N LEU A 405 27.43 4.65 -5.26
CA LEU A 405 26.49 4.55 -6.40
C LEU A 405 25.63 5.82 -6.52
N MET A 406 25.17 6.39 -5.40
CA MET A 406 24.45 7.67 -5.40
C MET A 406 25.31 8.82 -5.91
N ALA A 407 26.57 8.90 -5.50
CA ALA A 407 27.50 9.94 -5.97
C ALA A 407 27.74 9.89 -7.48
N ARG A 408 27.50 8.73 -8.11
CA ARG A 408 27.58 8.52 -9.55
C ARG A 408 26.22 8.62 -10.26
N SER A 409 25.17 9.06 -9.57
CA SER A 409 23.77 9.10 -10.05
C SER A 409 23.25 7.76 -10.57
N ARG A 410 23.75 6.65 -10.01
CA ARG A 410 23.36 5.28 -10.39
C ARG A 410 22.46 4.58 -9.35
N PHE A 411 22.06 5.30 -8.30
CA PHE A 411 21.19 4.76 -7.27
C PHE A 411 20.15 5.81 -6.87
N LEU A 412 18.90 5.59 -7.27
CA LEU A 412 17.77 6.48 -7.01
C LEU A 412 17.03 5.97 -5.77
N VAL A 413 17.15 6.71 -4.66
CA VAL A 413 16.52 6.35 -3.38
C VAL A 413 15.04 6.69 -3.38
N ARG A 414 14.65 7.76 -4.06
CA ARG A 414 13.26 8.25 -4.14
C ARG A 414 12.77 8.29 -5.60
N PRO A 415 12.35 7.18 -6.19
CA PRO A 415 11.65 7.21 -7.46
C PRO A 415 10.29 7.93 -7.32
N PRO A 416 9.73 8.48 -8.41
CA PRO A 416 8.55 9.38 -8.36
C PRO A 416 7.27 8.77 -7.75
N TYR A 417 7.12 7.45 -7.83
CA TYR A 417 5.98 6.74 -7.26
C TYR A 417 6.07 6.53 -5.74
N GLN A 418 7.23 6.81 -5.12
CA GLN A 418 7.41 6.63 -3.69
C GLN A 418 6.98 7.87 -2.89
N ARG A 419 6.69 7.65 -1.62
CA ARG A 419 6.29 8.69 -0.68
C ARG A 419 7.49 9.47 -0.15
N GLU A 420 7.20 10.64 0.42
CA GLU A 420 8.16 11.43 1.17
C GLU A 420 8.66 10.71 2.44
N GLU A 421 9.65 11.29 3.10
CA GLU A 421 10.21 10.80 4.33
C GLU A 421 9.20 10.90 5.48
N VAL A 422 8.72 9.76 6.02
CA VAL A 422 7.66 9.70 7.04
C VAL A 422 8.13 9.13 8.38
N ILE A 423 9.26 8.45 8.43
CA ILE A 423 9.80 7.87 9.67
C ILE A 423 10.31 9.00 10.58
N ASN A 424 9.84 9.00 11.83
CA ASN A 424 10.28 9.98 12.82
C ASN A 424 11.69 9.66 13.35
N ARG A 425 12.30 10.63 14.09
CA ARG A 425 13.66 10.52 14.63
C ARG A 425 13.83 9.32 15.58
N LYS A 426 12.82 8.96 16.38
CA LYS A 426 12.88 7.81 17.28
C LYS A 426 13.07 6.51 16.50
N LYS A 427 12.21 6.26 15.51
CA LYS A 427 12.31 5.07 14.63
C LYS A 427 13.61 5.06 13.81
N SER A 428 14.07 6.22 13.33
CA SER A 428 15.38 6.32 12.66
C SER A 428 16.52 5.93 13.61
N SER A 429 16.47 6.33 14.87
CA SER A 429 17.47 5.93 15.88
C SER A 429 17.45 4.43 16.17
N GLU A 430 16.28 3.80 16.20
CA GLU A 430 16.13 2.34 16.37
C GLU A 430 16.73 1.56 15.18
N ILE A 431 16.67 2.11 13.96
CA ILE A 431 17.35 1.54 12.79
C ILE A 431 18.87 1.60 12.97
N ILE A 432 19.42 2.77 13.32
CA ILE A 432 20.88 2.92 13.55
C ILE A 432 21.34 2.00 14.67
N GLU A 433 20.61 1.94 15.76
CA GLU A 433 20.91 1.03 16.86
C GLU A 433 20.94 -0.43 16.42
N SER A 434 20.01 -0.83 15.52
CA SER A 434 20.00 -2.20 14.98
C SER A 434 21.25 -2.52 14.18
N LEU A 435 21.79 -1.54 13.40
CA LEU A 435 23.06 -1.70 12.70
C LEU A 435 24.20 -1.91 13.71
N LEU A 436 24.27 -1.07 14.74
CA LEU A 436 25.28 -1.15 15.78
C LEU A 436 25.23 -2.46 16.59
N LEU A 437 24.05 -3.02 16.78
CA LEU A 437 23.84 -4.33 17.40
C LEU A 437 24.10 -5.50 16.44
N GLY A 438 24.40 -5.24 15.17
CA GLY A 438 24.59 -6.27 14.14
C GLY A 438 23.32 -7.04 13.81
N ILE A 439 22.14 -6.45 14.03
CA ILE A 439 20.86 -7.05 13.70
C ILE A 439 20.58 -6.81 12.22
N LYS A 440 20.46 -7.89 11.45
CA LYS A 440 20.16 -7.79 10.01
C LYS A 440 18.80 -7.12 9.78
N LEU A 441 18.80 -6.07 8.98
CA LEU A 441 17.57 -5.42 8.56
C LEU A 441 16.85 -6.25 7.49
N PRO A 442 15.51 -6.09 7.33
CA PRO A 442 14.80 -6.65 6.19
C PRO A 442 15.45 -6.23 4.87
N PRO A 443 15.43 -7.08 3.82
CA PRO A 443 16.10 -6.77 2.57
C PRO A 443 15.56 -5.49 1.92
N ILE A 444 16.41 -4.83 1.15
CA ILE A 444 16.06 -3.72 0.28
C ILE A 444 15.79 -4.29 -1.11
N PHE A 445 14.71 -3.84 -1.73
CA PHE A 445 14.36 -4.23 -3.09
C PHE A 445 14.74 -3.11 -4.05
N ILE A 446 15.50 -3.45 -5.08
CA ILE A 446 15.89 -2.52 -6.12
C ILE A 446 15.52 -3.06 -7.50
N PHE A 447 15.13 -2.17 -8.38
CA PHE A 447 15.00 -2.45 -9.81
C PHE A 447 16.19 -1.84 -10.54
N LYS A 448 16.83 -2.62 -11.38
CA LYS A 448 17.97 -2.18 -12.18
C LYS A 448 17.58 -2.08 -13.64
N SER A 449 17.54 -0.86 -14.15
CA SER A 449 17.23 -0.57 -15.55
C SER A 449 18.33 -1.08 -16.49
N LYS A 450 18.02 -1.16 -17.78
CA LYS A 450 18.99 -1.50 -18.84
C LYS A 450 20.18 -0.54 -18.87
N ASP A 451 19.97 0.71 -18.47
CA ASP A 451 21.00 1.76 -18.41
C ASP A 451 21.89 1.64 -17.16
N GLY A 452 21.62 0.68 -16.30
CA GLY A 452 22.39 0.41 -15.09
C GLY A 452 22.09 1.34 -13.93
N ILE A 453 20.94 2.03 -13.95
CA ILE A 453 20.41 2.80 -12.83
C ILE A 453 19.61 1.85 -11.95
N SER A 454 19.90 1.87 -10.65
CA SER A 454 19.16 1.13 -9.64
C SER A 454 18.18 2.05 -8.92
N GLU A 455 16.91 1.71 -8.86
CA GLU A 455 15.90 2.44 -8.10
C GLU A 455 15.33 1.58 -6.96
N VAL A 456 15.11 2.20 -5.82
CA VAL A 456 14.60 1.51 -4.64
C VAL A 456 13.10 1.27 -4.77
N ILE A 457 12.67 0.00 -4.73
CA ILE A 457 11.25 -0.39 -4.71
C ILE A 457 10.74 -0.46 -3.26
N ASP A 458 11.49 -1.11 -2.37
CA ASP A 458 11.19 -1.13 -0.92
C ASP A 458 12.46 -0.98 -0.10
N GLY A 459 12.30 -0.43 1.10
CA GLY A 459 13.41 -0.11 2.00
C GLY A 459 13.87 1.35 1.94
N GLN A 460 13.22 2.19 1.13
CA GLN A 460 13.50 3.62 1.02
C GLN A 460 13.66 4.32 2.38
N GLN A 461 12.69 4.15 3.26
CA GLN A 461 12.68 4.85 4.57
C GLN A 461 13.85 4.43 5.47
N ARG A 462 14.32 3.19 5.33
CA ARG A 462 15.51 2.68 6.04
C ARG A 462 16.78 3.33 5.51
N ILE A 463 16.94 3.37 4.18
CA ILE A 463 18.08 4.04 3.53
C ILE A 463 18.09 5.52 3.90
N LEU A 464 16.95 6.22 3.78
CA LEU A 464 16.85 7.65 4.12
C LEU A 464 17.22 7.92 5.58
N SER A 465 16.83 7.06 6.53
CA SER A 465 17.21 7.19 7.94
C SER A 465 18.71 7.04 8.15
N ILE A 466 19.35 6.11 7.45
CA ILE A 466 20.80 5.89 7.52
C ILE A 466 21.54 7.09 6.91
N LEU A 467 21.15 7.52 5.70
CA LEU A 467 21.75 8.67 5.02
C LEU A 467 21.60 9.97 5.81
N ALA A 468 20.42 10.17 6.43
CA ALA A 468 20.16 11.31 7.31
C ALA A 468 21.12 11.32 8.51
N PHE A 469 21.37 10.17 9.15
CA PHE A 469 22.30 10.08 10.26
C PHE A 469 23.74 10.36 9.84
N LEU A 470 24.14 9.86 8.67
CA LEU A 470 25.48 10.09 8.08
C LEU A 470 25.66 11.52 7.51
N GLY A 471 24.61 12.35 7.45
CA GLY A 471 24.66 13.68 6.83
C GLY A 471 24.86 13.65 5.31
N ARG A 472 24.47 12.56 4.64
CA ARG A 472 24.65 12.38 3.18
C ARG A 472 23.45 12.89 2.40
N LYS A 473 23.75 13.53 1.23
CA LYS A 473 22.73 13.92 0.25
C LYS A 473 22.28 12.71 -0.58
N TYR A 474 21.06 12.76 -1.08
CA TYR A 474 20.49 11.76 -2.00
C TYR A 474 19.74 12.45 -3.16
N LEU A 475 19.50 11.72 -4.24
CA LEU A 475 18.67 12.20 -5.36
C LEU A 475 17.19 12.08 -5.00
N ASN A 476 16.45 13.19 -5.14
CA ASN A 476 15.00 13.20 -5.04
C ASN A 476 14.35 12.79 -6.38
N GLU A 477 13.01 12.78 -6.42
CA GLU A 477 12.22 12.46 -7.61
C GLU A 477 12.43 13.39 -8.80
N GLU A 478 12.95 14.60 -8.54
CA GLU A 478 13.27 15.63 -9.56
C GLU A 478 14.73 15.54 -10.06
N GLY A 479 15.48 14.54 -9.58
CA GLY A 479 16.90 14.38 -9.90
C GLY A 479 17.84 15.39 -9.21
N GLN A 480 17.35 16.07 -8.16
CA GLN A 480 18.13 17.05 -7.40
C GLN A 480 18.79 16.41 -6.19
N MET A 481 20.03 16.82 -5.87
CA MET A 481 20.73 16.39 -4.67
C MET A 481 20.24 17.15 -3.45
N VAL A 482 19.40 16.50 -2.65
CA VAL A 482 18.79 17.06 -1.43
C VAL A 482 19.30 16.38 -0.18
N LYS A 483 19.11 17.04 0.96
CA LYS A 483 19.33 16.47 2.29
C LYS A 483 17.99 16.00 2.89
N SER A 484 18.07 15.04 3.80
CA SER A 484 16.94 14.66 4.64
C SER A 484 16.47 15.84 5.51
N ASN A 485 15.17 15.91 5.79
CA ASN A 485 14.61 16.85 6.78
C ASN A 485 15.16 16.61 8.21
N LYS A 486 15.79 15.46 8.45
CA LYS A 486 16.43 15.06 9.72
C LYS A 486 17.98 15.01 9.62
N ASP A 487 18.56 15.71 8.64
CA ASP A 487 20.01 15.65 8.36
C ASP A 487 20.87 15.84 9.62
N GLY A 488 21.79 14.91 9.86
CA GLY A 488 22.71 14.94 11.00
C GLY A 488 22.04 14.79 12.38
N PHE A 489 20.90 14.13 12.46
CA PHE A 489 20.15 14.01 13.71
C PHE A 489 20.95 13.30 14.81
N ALA A 490 20.71 13.71 16.07
CA ALA A 490 21.22 13.02 17.24
C ALA A 490 20.29 11.85 17.63
N LEU A 491 20.84 10.73 18.05
CA LEU A 491 20.12 9.53 18.45
C LEU A 491 19.13 9.79 19.60
N LEU A 492 17.97 9.16 19.55
CA LEU A 492 16.96 9.13 20.61
C LEU A 492 16.82 7.69 21.13
N LEU A 493 17.66 7.34 22.10
CA LEU A 493 17.80 5.98 22.63
C LEU A 493 17.60 5.90 24.17
N LYS A 494 16.84 6.83 24.76
CA LYS A 494 16.61 6.87 26.22
C LYS A 494 16.03 5.56 26.78
N ASP A 495 15.10 4.96 26.00
CA ASP A 495 14.37 3.75 26.38
C ASP A 495 14.75 2.58 25.46
N SER A 496 16.02 2.48 25.09
CA SER A 496 16.52 1.50 24.13
C SER A 496 17.69 0.69 24.71
N ILE A 497 18.39 -0.09 23.89
CA ILE A 497 19.50 -0.97 24.37
C ILE A 497 20.79 -0.16 24.57
N LEU A 498 21.16 0.66 23.57
CA LEU A 498 22.42 1.44 23.58
C LEU A 498 22.18 2.85 24.14
N THR A 499 21.69 2.94 25.38
CA THR A 499 21.38 4.21 26.06
C THR A 499 22.56 5.18 26.14
N ASP A 500 23.78 4.68 26.20
CA ASP A 500 25.02 5.48 26.27
C ASP A 500 25.27 6.29 24.98
N LEU A 501 24.64 5.91 23.89
CA LEU A 501 24.71 6.64 22.61
C LEU A 501 23.58 7.67 22.45
N ASN A 502 22.68 7.78 23.44
CA ASN A 502 21.59 8.75 23.37
C ASN A 502 22.13 10.18 23.28
N GLY A 503 21.62 10.94 22.33
CA GLY A 503 22.02 12.33 22.10
C GLY A 503 23.24 12.51 21.18
N LYS A 504 23.98 11.44 20.85
CA LYS A 504 25.14 11.53 19.95
C LYS A 504 24.69 11.60 18.46
N CYS A 505 25.36 12.46 17.69
CA CYS A 505 25.33 12.48 16.23
C CYS A 505 26.41 11.54 15.68
N PHE A 506 26.39 11.25 14.37
CA PHE A 506 27.38 10.38 13.73
C PHE A 506 28.83 10.79 14.00
N ALA A 507 29.15 12.09 13.83
CA ALA A 507 30.50 12.62 14.06
C ALA A 507 30.97 12.53 15.53
N GLN A 508 30.08 12.24 16.47
CA GLN A 508 30.40 12.10 17.90
C GLN A 508 30.54 10.63 18.32
N LEU A 509 30.35 9.70 17.41
CA LEU A 509 30.62 8.28 17.63
C LEU A 509 32.12 8.02 17.48
N ASP A 510 32.61 7.01 18.18
CA ASP A 510 33.95 6.51 18.01
C ASP A 510 34.15 5.93 16.61
N GLU A 511 35.38 5.96 16.08
CA GLU A 511 35.70 5.48 14.72
C GLU A 511 35.21 4.05 14.47
N ASP A 512 35.38 3.13 15.42
CA ASP A 512 34.91 1.74 15.33
C ASP A 512 33.37 1.65 15.13
N LEU A 513 32.61 2.51 15.80
CA LEU A 513 31.15 2.57 15.65
C LEU A 513 30.72 3.21 14.31
N GLN A 514 31.48 4.23 13.86
CA GLN A 514 31.26 4.83 12.54
C GLN A 514 31.53 3.81 11.43
N ASP A 515 32.64 3.10 11.49
CA ASP A 515 33.02 2.05 10.56
C ASP A 515 32.00 0.90 10.55
N LYS A 516 31.51 0.50 11.73
CA LYS A 516 30.49 -0.52 11.85
C LYS A 516 29.19 -0.14 11.16
N ILE A 517 28.81 1.13 11.12
CA ILE A 517 27.64 1.60 10.38
C ILE A 517 27.93 1.63 8.88
N THR A 518 29.05 2.21 8.45
CA THR A 518 29.36 2.42 7.04
C THR A 518 29.67 1.13 6.29
N SER A 519 30.30 0.16 6.97
CA SER A 519 30.60 -1.17 6.46
C SER A 519 29.46 -2.19 6.63
N PHE A 520 28.33 -1.79 7.21
CA PHE A 520 27.22 -2.72 7.45
C PHE A 520 26.63 -3.25 6.14
N ASP A 521 26.52 -4.57 6.06
CA ASP A 521 25.95 -5.29 4.92
C ASP A 521 24.42 -5.23 4.91
N LEU A 522 23.86 -4.46 4.02
CA LEU A 522 22.44 -4.47 3.70
C LEU A 522 22.14 -5.55 2.68
N TRP A 523 21.15 -6.38 2.94
CA TRP A 523 20.66 -7.31 1.96
C TRP A 523 19.90 -6.58 0.85
N VAL A 524 20.26 -6.90 -0.38
CA VAL A 524 19.67 -6.31 -1.58
C VAL A 524 19.13 -7.40 -2.48
N ILE A 525 17.88 -7.26 -2.88
CA ILE A 525 17.24 -8.09 -3.89
C ILE A 525 17.13 -7.24 -5.16
N GLU A 526 17.96 -7.57 -6.14
CA GLU A 526 18.01 -6.85 -7.41
C GLU A 526 17.09 -7.53 -8.42
N ILE A 527 16.13 -6.79 -8.96
CA ILE A 527 15.32 -7.22 -10.10
C ILE A 527 15.85 -6.49 -11.33
N ASN A 528 16.35 -7.26 -12.28
CA ASN A 528 17.00 -6.71 -13.46
C ASN A 528 16.02 -6.68 -14.63
N GLU A 529 15.85 -5.53 -15.26
CA GLU A 529 14.97 -5.33 -16.42
C GLU A 529 15.31 -6.27 -17.58
N LYS A 530 16.60 -6.58 -17.79
CA LYS A 530 17.03 -7.48 -18.87
C LYS A 530 16.42 -8.89 -18.75
N ASN A 531 16.23 -9.34 -17.52
CA ASN A 531 15.68 -10.69 -17.23
C ASN A 531 14.17 -10.65 -17.01
N ASN A 532 13.58 -9.47 -16.92
CA ASN A 532 12.17 -9.25 -16.61
C ASN A 532 11.64 -8.08 -17.45
N PRO A 533 11.52 -8.22 -18.77
CA PRO A 533 11.17 -7.10 -19.66
C PRO A 533 9.77 -6.52 -19.39
N ASP A 534 8.85 -7.34 -18.91
CA ASP A 534 7.46 -6.95 -18.62
C ASP A 534 7.23 -6.66 -17.12
N PHE A 535 8.31 -6.53 -16.35
CA PHE A 535 8.23 -6.25 -14.93
C PHE A 535 8.01 -4.75 -14.67
N GLU A 536 6.95 -4.44 -13.95
CA GLU A 536 6.67 -3.09 -13.47
C GLU A 536 7.07 -2.94 -12.00
N PRO A 537 8.04 -2.06 -11.67
CA PRO A 537 8.48 -1.83 -10.29
C PRO A 537 7.34 -1.46 -9.33
N LEU A 538 6.34 -0.74 -9.84
CA LEU A 538 5.17 -0.31 -9.10
C LEU A 538 4.32 -1.50 -8.58
N ASP A 539 4.17 -2.55 -9.37
CA ASP A 539 3.44 -3.76 -8.95
C ASP A 539 4.06 -4.40 -7.71
N LEU A 540 5.40 -4.51 -7.70
CA LEU A 540 6.11 -5.07 -6.55
C LEU A 540 6.06 -4.11 -5.35
N PHE A 541 6.21 -2.79 -5.60
CA PHE A 541 6.05 -1.78 -4.55
C PHE A 541 4.70 -1.92 -3.83
N ILE A 542 3.61 -2.03 -4.59
CA ILE A 542 2.26 -2.21 -4.05
C ILE A 542 2.17 -3.56 -3.30
N ARG A 543 2.72 -4.65 -3.85
CA ARG A 543 2.69 -5.98 -3.21
C ARG A 543 3.42 -6.02 -1.88
N LEU A 544 4.62 -5.45 -1.82
CA LEU A 544 5.43 -5.43 -0.60
C LEU A 544 4.81 -4.54 0.51
N ASN A 545 4.19 -3.45 0.11
CA ASN A 545 3.62 -2.46 1.03
C ASN A 545 2.14 -2.70 1.37
N ASN A 546 1.42 -3.50 0.58
CA ASN A 546 0.02 -3.84 0.84
C ASN A 546 -0.09 -4.86 1.99
N LYS A 547 0.33 -4.43 3.19
CA LYS A 547 0.21 -5.26 4.39
C LYS A 547 -1.26 -5.34 4.80
N PRO A 548 -1.77 -6.56 4.96
CA PRO A 548 -3.20 -6.76 5.22
C PRO A 548 -3.70 -6.11 6.52
N TYR A 549 -2.87 -6.04 7.55
CA TYR A 549 -3.21 -5.37 8.83
C TYR A 549 -1.95 -4.77 9.45
N PRO A 550 -1.91 -3.45 9.70
CA PRO A 550 -0.87 -2.86 10.53
C PRO A 550 -0.93 -3.49 11.92
N ILE A 551 0.23 -3.72 12.52
CA ILE A 551 0.31 -4.08 13.92
C ILE A 551 -0.11 -2.84 14.70
N LYS A 552 -1.18 -2.96 15.48
CA LYS A 552 -1.65 -1.88 16.34
C LYS A 552 -0.77 -1.81 17.59
N ASP A 553 -0.72 -0.62 18.21
CA ASP A 553 0.04 -0.42 19.45
C ASP A 553 -0.42 -1.37 20.57
N ASP A 554 -1.72 -1.70 20.65
CA ASP A 554 -2.32 -2.68 21.54
C ASP A 554 -1.72 -4.10 21.40
N THR A 555 -1.08 -4.44 20.28
CA THR A 555 -0.39 -5.74 20.13
C THR A 555 0.83 -5.85 21.06
N PHE A 556 1.45 -4.72 21.40
CA PHE A 556 2.53 -4.66 22.39
C PHE A 556 2.00 -4.80 23.80
N GLU A 557 0.78 -4.35 24.08
CA GLU A 557 0.12 -4.52 25.38
C GLU A 557 -0.15 -6.00 25.68
N MET A 558 -0.48 -6.81 24.67
CA MET A 558 -0.60 -8.27 24.84
C MET A 558 0.73 -8.91 25.27
N TRP A 559 1.87 -8.45 24.80
CA TRP A 559 3.18 -8.91 25.28
C TRP A 559 3.43 -8.48 26.73
N ASN A 560 3.10 -7.25 27.08
CA ASN A 560 3.29 -6.72 28.42
C ASN A 560 2.38 -7.42 29.46
N SER A 561 1.14 -7.76 29.08
CA SER A 561 0.20 -8.49 29.93
C SER A 561 0.53 -9.99 30.08
N TYR A 562 1.38 -10.54 29.22
CA TYR A 562 1.82 -11.94 29.27
C TYR A 562 2.90 -12.22 30.34
N LEU A 563 3.28 -11.24 31.13
CA LEU A 563 4.27 -11.38 32.20
C LEU A 563 3.83 -12.28 33.35
N ASP A 564 2.52 -12.47 33.53
CA ASP A 564 1.98 -13.40 34.54
C ASP A 564 1.41 -14.67 33.85
N ARG A 565 2.33 -15.62 33.58
CA ARG A 565 2.00 -16.88 32.89
C ARG A 565 1.07 -17.77 33.69
N ASP A 566 1.17 -17.74 35.00
CA ASP A 566 0.35 -18.61 35.86
C ASP A 566 -1.10 -18.13 35.86
N LEU A 567 -1.32 -16.83 35.81
CA LEU A 567 -2.65 -16.24 35.69
C LEU A 567 -3.30 -16.55 34.34
N ILE A 568 -2.55 -16.41 33.23
CA ILE A 568 -3.05 -16.63 31.86
C ILE A 568 -3.33 -18.12 31.61
N ASN A 569 -2.55 -19.03 32.15
CA ASN A 569 -2.80 -20.47 32.05
C ASN A 569 -3.97 -20.95 32.93
N THR A 570 -4.48 -20.09 33.80
CA THR A 570 -5.59 -20.38 34.71
C THR A 570 -6.93 -19.82 34.19
N ILE A 571 -6.91 -18.88 33.28
CA ILE A 571 -8.07 -18.32 32.57
C ILE A 571 -8.26 -19.02 31.21
#